data_414c114873b1ffa453f123cb9ae3dcbf
#
_entry.id   414c114873b1ffa453f123cb9ae3dcbf
#
_cell.length_a   1.000
_cell.length_b   1.000
_cell.length_c   1.000
_cell.angle_alpha   90.00
_cell.angle_beta   90.00
_cell.angle_gamma   90.00
#
_symmetry.space_group_name_H-M   'P 1'
#
loop_
_entity.id
_entity.type
_entity.pdbx_description
1 polymer ?
#
loop_
_entity_poly.entity_id
_entity_poly.type
_entity_poly.pdbx_seq_one_letter_code
_entity_poly.pdbx_strand_id
1 'polypeptide(L)'
;MKYYLKLGFILFIITVIASGVLAYINTLTQPIIEKNQRIAQEKARKEVLPSAITFEEVTCDITYHIGKDAGGNIVGYTFVASLYGYSSDVKTMVGVNTDLIIEKIKIISQSETPGLGANCEKPEFQAQFSEKQKTDMRVDKDGGNIVSLTGATITTRAITNSIKAALDKLDLPAEKIEERIE
;
A
#
# COMPACT_ATOMS: atom_id res chain seq x y z
N MET A 1 32.91 -11.27 -40.72
CA MET A 1 33.04 -10.35 -39.58
C MET A 1 32.45 -8.96 -39.84
N LYS A 2 32.78 -8.25 -40.91
CA LYS A 2 32.22 -6.89 -41.17
C LYS A 2 30.69 -6.80 -41.23
N TYR A 3 30.00 -7.83 -41.72
CA TYR A 3 28.54 -7.88 -41.80
C TYR A 3 27.90 -7.90 -40.40
N TYR A 4 28.41 -8.73 -39.50
CA TYR A 4 27.88 -8.83 -38.13
C TYR A 4 28.15 -7.56 -37.32
N LEU A 5 29.28 -6.90 -37.51
CA LEU A 5 29.59 -5.60 -36.88
C LEU A 5 28.63 -4.51 -37.37
N LYS A 6 28.31 -4.48 -38.68
CA LYS A 6 27.33 -3.54 -39.23
C LYS A 6 25.94 -3.76 -38.64
N LEU A 7 25.50 -5.01 -38.53
CA LEU A 7 24.21 -5.36 -37.95
C LEU A 7 24.16 -4.97 -36.47
N GLY A 8 25.19 -5.28 -35.69
CA GLY A 8 25.30 -4.89 -34.28
C GLY A 8 25.28 -3.38 -34.09
N PHE A 9 25.93 -2.61 -34.96
CA PHE A 9 25.96 -1.15 -34.91
C PHE A 9 24.56 -0.55 -35.18
N ILE A 10 23.83 -1.10 -36.16
CA ILE A 10 22.47 -0.66 -36.45
C ILE A 10 21.53 -0.93 -35.24
N LEU A 11 21.64 -2.15 -34.67
CA LEU A 11 20.85 -2.50 -33.50
C LEU A 11 21.17 -1.60 -32.29
N PHE A 12 22.46 -1.30 -32.08
CA PHE A 12 22.92 -0.38 -31.05
C PHE A 12 22.30 1.02 -31.19
N ILE A 13 22.31 1.59 -32.41
CA ILE A 13 21.69 2.90 -32.65
C ILE A 13 20.19 2.87 -32.34
N ILE A 14 19.48 1.86 -32.80
CA ILE A 14 18.03 1.73 -32.55
C ILE A 14 17.75 1.67 -31.05
N THR A 15 18.50 0.86 -30.30
CA THR A 15 18.29 0.72 -28.86
C THR A 15 18.63 2.01 -28.10
N VAL A 16 19.70 2.73 -28.49
CA VAL A 16 20.06 4.03 -27.89
C VAL A 16 18.94 5.05 -28.10
N ILE A 17 18.42 5.16 -29.33
CA ILE A 17 17.32 6.08 -29.63
C ILE A 17 16.07 5.72 -28.83
N ALA A 18 15.67 4.43 -28.85
CA ALA A 18 14.50 3.96 -28.12
C ALA A 18 14.63 4.20 -26.60
N SER A 19 15.78 3.88 -26.01
CA SER A 19 16.05 4.13 -24.58
C SER A 19 16.05 5.61 -24.24
N GLY A 20 16.61 6.46 -25.10
CA GLY A 20 16.62 7.91 -24.92
C GLY A 20 15.19 8.50 -24.93
N VAL A 21 14.35 8.07 -25.87
CA VAL A 21 12.93 8.49 -25.92
C VAL A 21 12.17 8.03 -24.67
N LEU A 22 12.34 6.78 -24.25
CA LEU A 22 11.70 6.27 -23.03
C LEU A 22 12.15 7.03 -21.78
N ALA A 23 13.46 7.29 -21.63
CA ALA A 23 13.99 8.07 -20.51
C ALA A 23 13.40 9.50 -20.49
N TYR A 24 13.32 10.15 -21.64
CA TYR A 24 12.74 11.49 -21.76
C TYR A 24 11.26 11.50 -21.37
N ILE A 25 10.47 10.55 -21.87
CA ILE A 25 9.05 10.42 -21.51
C ILE A 25 8.91 10.18 -20.00
N ASN A 26 9.74 9.30 -19.42
CA ASN A 26 9.72 9.02 -17.99
C ASN A 26 9.98 10.28 -17.15
N THR A 27 10.94 11.12 -17.52
CA THR A 27 11.20 12.39 -16.78
C THR A 27 10.02 13.36 -16.80
N LEU A 28 9.21 13.34 -17.86
CA LEU A 28 8.02 14.18 -17.97
C LEU A 28 6.83 13.61 -17.19
N THR A 29 6.69 12.26 -17.14
CA THR A 29 5.54 11.62 -16.53
C THR A 29 5.71 11.36 -15.04
N GLN A 30 6.95 11.15 -14.56
CA GLN A 30 7.26 10.83 -13.16
C GLN A 30 6.65 11.83 -12.16
N PRO A 31 6.79 13.15 -12.31
CA PRO A 31 6.21 14.12 -11.36
C PRO A 31 4.68 14.07 -11.33
N ILE A 32 4.04 13.74 -12.45
CA ILE A 32 2.59 13.60 -12.54
C ILE A 32 2.13 12.32 -11.81
N ILE A 33 2.87 11.23 -11.99
CA ILE A 33 2.62 9.95 -11.30
C ILE A 33 2.72 10.14 -9.79
N GLU A 34 3.79 10.77 -9.30
CA GLU A 34 3.98 11.04 -7.87
C GLU A 34 2.87 11.93 -7.28
N LYS A 35 2.49 12.98 -8.00
CA LYS A 35 1.38 13.84 -7.59
C LYS A 35 0.06 13.06 -7.48
N ASN A 36 -0.26 12.23 -8.48
CA ASN A 36 -1.47 11.43 -8.48
C ASN A 36 -1.45 10.39 -7.34
N GLN A 37 -0.30 9.79 -7.06
CA GLN A 37 -0.13 8.86 -5.94
C GLN A 37 -0.37 9.54 -4.60
N ARG A 38 0.15 10.75 -4.37
CA ARG A 38 -0.11 11.54 -3.15
C ARG A 38 -1.60 11.84 -2.99
N ILE A 39 -2.25 12.32 -4.05
CA ILE A 39 -3.70 12.60 -4.03
C ILE A 39 -4.50 11.33 -3.72
N ALA A 40 -4.14 10.20 -4.32
CA ALA A 40 -4.78 8.92 -4.07
C ALA A 40 -4.60 8.47 -2.60
N GLN A 41 -3.40 8.64 -2.03
CA GLN A 41 -3.12 8.34 -0.63
C GLN A 41 -3.92 9.23 0.32
N GLU A 42 -3.97 10.55 0.08
CA GLU A 42 -4.75 11.49 0.90
C GLU A 42 -6.25 11.16 0.88
N LYS A 43 -6.77 10.84 -0.31
CA LYS A 43 -8.16 10.42 -0.45
C LYS A 43 -8.44 9.12 0.28
N ALA A 44 -7.57 8.12 0.09
CA ALA A 44 -7.69 6.84 0.76
C ALA A 44 -7.60 6.97 2.29
N ARG A 45 -6.71 7.85 2.80
CA ARG A 45 -6.56 8.12 4.23
C ARG A 45 -7.86 8.62 4.86
N LYS A 46 -8.51 9.59 4.22
CA LYS A 46 -9.82 10.09 4.67
C LYS A 46 -10.94 9.05 4.55
N GLU A 47 -10.82 8.13 3.59
CA GLU A 47 -11.80 7.06 3.41
C GLU A 47 -11.67 5.96 4.48
N VAL A 48 -10.44 5.65 4.92
CA VAL A 48 -10.20 4.57 5.90
C VAL A 48 -10.34 5.01 7.36
N LEU A 49 -10.24 6.32 7.64
CA LEU A 49 -10.44 6.90 8.97
C LEU A 49 -11.30 8.17 8.85
N PRO A 50 -12.61 8.04 8.61
CA PRO A 50 -13.48 9.18 8.36
C PRO A 50 -13.74 10.05 9.59
N SER A 51 -13.48 9.55 10.79
CA SER A 51 -13.56 10.28 12.05
C SER A 51 -12.46 11.34 12.20
N ALA A 52 -11.35 11.22 11.46
CA ALA A 52 -10.24 12.17 11.51
C ALA A 52 -10.45 13.33 10.52
N ILE A 53 -10.19 14.56 10.99
CA ILE A 53 -10.23 15.77 10.17
C ILE A 53 -8.81 16.17 9.75
N THR A 54 -7.85 16.05 10.64
CA THR A 54 -6.43 16.36 10.41
C THR A 54 -5.56 15.13 10.59
N PHE A 55 -4.46 15.10 9.84
CA PHE A 55 -3.50 14.01 9.89
C PHE A 55 -2.10 14.56 10.08
N GLU A 56 -1.39 14.05 11.06
CA GLU A 56 -0.02 14.41 11.40
C GLU A 56 0.91 13.24 11.11
N GLU A 57 1.92 13.47 10.27
CA GLU A 57 2.86 12.42 9.86
C GLU A 57 3.90 12.17 10.94
N VAL A 58 4.07 10.90 11.29
CA VAL A 58 5.12 10.43 12.21
C VAL A 58 5.93 9.35 11.49
N THR A 59 7.25 9.53 11.48
CA THR A 59 8.18 8.59 10.87
C THR A 59 9.03 7.93 11.94
N CYS A 60 8.83 6.62 12.12
CA CYS A 60 9.62 5.76 13.00
C CYS A 60 10.11 4.55 12.20
N ASP A 61 9.91 3.33 12.70
CA ASP A 61 10.19 2.09 11.97
C ASP A 61 9.27 1.94 10.74
N ILE A 62 8.09 2.56 10.79
CA ILE A 62 7.18 2.76 9.66
C ILE A 62 6.69 4.21 9.65
N THR A 63 6.35 4.73 8.48
CA THR A 63 5.65 6.01 8.38
C THR A 63 4.16 5.79 8.59
N TYR A 64 3.60 6.46 9.61
CA TYR A 64 2.17 6.45 9.89
C TYR A 64 1.66 7.87 10.15
N HIS A 65 0.35 8.03 10.15
CA HIS A 65 -0.26 9.34 10.42
C HIS A 65 -1.24 9.20 11.56
N ILE A 66 -1.13 10.13 12.50
CA ILE A 66 -2.06 10.27 13.62
C ILE A 66 -3.28 11.06 13.12
N GLY A 67 -4.45 10.46 13.19
CA GLY A 67 -5.71 11.10 12.90
C GLY A 67 -6.27 11.82 14.11
N LYS A 68 -6.61 13.12 13.95
CA LYS A 68 -7.21 13.95 15.02
C LYS A 68 -8.58 14.46 14.58
N ASP A 69 -9.50 14.57 15.52
CA ASP A 69 -10.83 15.17 15.35
C ASP A 69 -10.80 16.69 15.34
N ALA A 70 -11.97 17.34 15.26
CA ALA A 70 -12.11 18.80 15.34
C ALA A 70 -11.66 19.39 16.68
N GLY A 71 -11.65 18.59 17.74
CA GLY A 71 -11.21 18.97 19.09
C GLY A 71 -9.70 18.77 19.32
N GLY A 72 -8.97 18.21 18.35
CA GLY A 72 -7.57 17.87 18.47
C GLY A 72 -7.30 16.53 19.17
N ASN A 73 -8.35 15.75 19.52
CA ASN A 73 -8.17 14.45 20.14
C ASN A 73 -7.77 13.40 19.11
N ILE A 74 -6.90 12.47 19.49
CA ILE A 74 -6.50 11.35 18.64
C ILE A 74 -7.67 10.39 18.50
N VAL A 75 -8.11 10.12 17.26
CA VAL A 75 -9.18 9.18 16.95
C VAL A 75 -8.68 7.88 16.35
N GLY A 76 -7.42 7.84 15.91
CA GLY A 76 -6.82 6.64 15.36
C GLY A 76 -5.58 6.93 14.53
N TYR A 77 -5.12 5.91 13.82
CA TYR A 77 -3.89 5.95 13.03
C TYR A 77 -4.14 5.46 11.61
N THR A 78 -3.37 5.97 10.65
CA THR A 78 -3.39 5.45 9.28
C THR A 78 -1.97 5.18 8.80
N PHE A 79 -1.78 4.08 8.07
CA PHE A 79 -0.48 3.69 7.51
C PHE A 79 -0.64 2.98 6.18
N VAL A 80 0.44 2.89 5.42
CA VAL A 80 0.49 2.11 4.19
C VAL A 80 1.22 0.80 4.46
N ALA A 81 0.51 -0.31 4.29
CA ALA A 81 1.09 -1.65 4.30
C ALA A 81 1.41 -2.05 2.86
N SER A 82 2.59 -2.61 2.60
CA SER A 82 3.00 -3.05 1.27
C SER A 82 3.76 -4.37 1.34
N LEU A 83 3.40 -5.31 0.47
CA LEU A 83 4.15 -6.55 0.25
C LEU A 83 3.93 -6.99 -1.18
N TYR A 84 4.94 -7.68 -1.74
CA TYR A 84 4.87 -8.24 -3.08
C TYR A 84 3.81 -9.36 -3.14
N GLY A 85 2.83 -9.19 -4.00
CA GLY A 85 1.77 -10.16 -4.28
C GLY A 85 2.23 -11.24 -5.26
N TYR A 86 1.42 -11.53 -6.27
CA TYR A 86 1.77 -12.46 -7.34
C TYR A 86 2.56 -11.77 -8.47
N SER A 87 2.12 -10.61 -8.93
CA SER A 87 2.69 -9.87 -10.06
C SER A 87 3.33 -8.54 -9.67
N SER A 88 2.94 -7.96 -8.55
CA SER A 88 3.35 -6.60 -8.14
C SER A 88 3.28 -6.41 -6.63
N ASP A 89 3.86 -5.30 -6.17
CA ASP A 89 3.59 -4.81 -4.82
C ASP A 89 2.12 -4.40 -4.69
N VAL A 90 1.46 -4.92 -3.67
CA VAL A 90 0.10 -4.51 -3.30
C VAL A 90 0.21 -3.53 -2.14
N LYS A 91 -0.14 -2.26 -2.40
CA LYS A 91 -0.11 -1.19 -1.40
C LYS A 91 -1.52 -0.99 -0.86
N THR A 92 -1.65 -1.14 0.43
CA THR A 92 -2.92 -1.05 1.16
C THR A 92 -2.84 0.08 2.18
N MET A 93 -3.73 1.06 2.08
CA MET A 93 -3.97 2.04 3.14
C MET A 93 -4.83 1.38 4.20
N VAL A 94 -4.42 1.48 5.45
CA VAL A 94 -5.12 0.91 6.61
C VAL A 94 -5.44 2.03 7.58
N GLY A 95 -6.69 2.10 8.03
CA GLY A 95 -7.13 2.94 9.13
C GLY A 95 -7.44 2.07 10.35
N VAL A 96 -6.91 2.45 11.49
CA VAL A 96 -7.16 1.79 12.77
C VAL A 96 -7.59 2.82 13.82
N ASN A 97 -8.41 2.40 14.76
CA ASN A 97 -8.75 3.23 15.92
C ASN A 97 -7.59 3.25 16.95
N THR A 98 -7.80 3.91 18.08
CA THR A 98 -6.83 3.99 19.19
C THR A 98 -6.48 2.63 19.81
N ASP A 99 -7.34 1.63 19.68
CA ASP A 99 -7.14 0.27 20.19
C ASP A 99 -6.49 -0.65 19.12
N LEU A 100 -6.00 -0.09 18.02
CA LEU A 100 -5.41 -0.79 16.87
C LEU A 100 -6.37 -1.80 16.21
N ILE A 101 -7.68 -1.58 16.34
CA ILE A 101 -8.71 -2.31 15.60
C ILE A 101 -8.87 -1.66 14.22
N ILE A 102 -8.85 -2.45 13.18
CA ILE A 102 -9.00 -1.96 11.80
C ILE A 102 -10.42 -1.43 11.60
N GLU A 103 -10.55 -0.15 11.27
CA GLU A 103 -11.83 0.43 10.86
C GLU A 103 -12.11 0.09 9.40
N LYS A 104 -11.13 0.35 8.54
CA LYS A 104 -11.27 0.10 7.10
C LYS A 104 -9.90 -0.03 6.44
N ILE A 105 -9.87 -0.76 5.33
CA ILE A 105 -8.72 -0.78 4.43
C ILE A 105 -9.09 -0.24 3.05
N LYS A 106 -8.10 0.25 2.30
CA LYS A 106 -8.23 0.65 0.89
C LYS A 106 -7.01 0.23 0.10
N ILE A 107 -7.21 -0.53 -0.97
CA ILE A 107 -6.11 -0.80 -1.92
C ILE A 107 -5.84 0.49 -2.70
N ILE A 108 -4.61 0.98 -2.65
CA ILE A 108 -4.19 2.24 -3.30
C ILE A 108 -3.31 2.03 -4.52
N SER A 109 -2.68 0.86 -4.63
CA SER A 109 -1.88 0.49 -5.80
C SER A 109 -1.72 -1.02 -5.89
N GLN A 110 -1.93 -1.56 -7.07
CA GLN A 110 -1.65 -2.95 -7.42
C GLN A 110 -1.51 -3.07 -8.94
N SER A 111 -0.85 -4.12 -9.43
CA SER A 111 -0.81 -4.53 -10.84
C SER A 111 -0.91 -6.06 -10.93
N GLU A 112 -1.86 -6.60 -10.18
CA GLU A 112 -2.18 -8.02 -10.14
C GLU A 112 -2.98 -8.45 -11.38
N THR A 113 -3.06 -9.75 -11.61
CA THR A 113 -3.79 -10.30 -12.75
C THR A 113 -5.28 -9.91 -12.72
N PRO A 114 -5.82 -9.25 -13.77
CA PRO A 114 -7.23 -8.92 -13.89
C PRO A 114 -8.13 -10.15 -13.72
N GLY A 115 -9.23 -9.99 -12.98
CA GLY A 115 -10.17 -11.09 -12.69
C GLY A 115 -9.71 -12.06 -11.58
N LEU A 116 -8.46 -12.01 -11.15
CA LEU A 116 -7.88 -12.78 -10.06
C LEU A 116 -7.44 -11.86 -8.91
N GLY A 117 -6.15 -11.59 -8.78
CA GLY A 117 -5.58 -10.75 -7.72
C GLY A 117 -6.11 -9.32 -7.71
N ALA A 118 -6.39 -8.74 -8.87
CA ALA A 118 -7.00 -7.41 -9.00
C ALA A 118 -8.38 -7.29 -8.32
N ASN A 119 -9.07 -8.41 -8.06
CA ASN A 119 -10.32 -8.41 -7.28
C ASN A 119 -10.13 -7.95 -5.82
N CYS A 120 -8.90 -7.78 -5.34
CA CYS A 120 -8.64 -7.19 -4.02
C CYS A 120 -9.15 -5.74 -3.90
N GLU A 121 -9.39 -5.04 -5.01
CA GLU A 121 -10.00 -3.71 -5.01
C GLU A 121 -11.51 -3.71 -4.75
N LYS A 122 -12.17 -4.87 -4.84
CA LYS A 122 -13.61 -4.97 -4.62
C LYS A 122 -13.98 -4.64 -3.18
N PRO A 123 -15.05 -3.84 -2.96
CA PRO A 123 -15.51 -3.49 -1.61
C PRO A 123 -15.79 -4.71 -0.72
N GLU A 124 -16.34 -5.78 -1.29
CA GLU A 124 -16.68 -7.00 -0.55
C GLU A 124 -15.44 -7.69 0.02
N PHE A 125 -14.32 -7.67 -0.72
CA PHE A 125 -13.07 -8.21 -0.23
C PHE A 125 -12.48 -7.33 0.87
N GLN A 126 -12.50 -6.01 0.68
CA GLN A 126 -11.92 -5.06 1.64
C GLN A 126 -12.73 -5.01 2.94
N ALA A 127 -14.05 -5.17 2.88
CA ALA A 127 -14.94 -5.11 4.04
C ALA A 127 -14.66 -6.19 5.09
N GLN A 128 -14.11 -7.35 4.70
CA GLN A 128 -13.83 -8.42 5.65
C GLN A 128 -12.70 -8.11 6.64
N PHE A 129 -11.94 -7.02 6.41
CA PHE A 129 -10.87 -6.57 7.32
C PHE A 129 -11.40 -5.63 8.43
N SER A 130 -12.60 -5.08 8.28
CA SER A 130 -13.19 -4.20 9.30
C SER A 130 -13.42 -4.97 10.60
N GLU A 131 -13.22 -4.27 11.73
CA GLU A 131 -13.34 -4.82 13.09
C GLU A 131 -12.35 -5.95 13.42
N LYS A 132 -11.31 -6.13 12.61
CA LYS A 132 -10.26 -7.12 12.81
C LYS A 132 -9.07 -6.53 13.55
N GLN A 133 -8.40 -7.40 14.31
CA GLN A 133 -7.16 -7.10 15.02
C GLN A 133 -5.98 -7.82 14.37
N LYS A 134 -4.78 -7.51 14.83
CA LYS A 134 -3.54 -8.17 14.40
C LYS A 134 -3.60 -9.70 14.44
N THR A 135 -4.23 -10.25 15.49
CA THR A 135 -4.40 -11.70 15.68
C THR A 135 -5.26 -12.36 14.60
N ASP A 136 -6.19 -11.60 14.00
CA ASP A 136 -7.10 -12.07 12.96
C ASP A 136 -6.47 -12.04 11.56
N MET A 137 -5.28 -11.44 11.43
CA MET A 137 -4.59 -11.30 10.15
C MET A 137 -4.01 -12.62 9.68
N ARG A 138 -4.90 -13.54 9.28
CA ARG A 138 -4.57 -14.85 8.72
C ARG A 138 -5.64 -15.25 7.70
N VAL A 139 -5.19 -15.78 6.57
CA VAL A 139 -6.10 -16.23 5.51
C VAL A 139 -6.73 -17.59 5.85
N ASP A 140 -7.90 -17.88 5.27
CA ASP A 140 -8.65 -19.12 5.43
C ASP A 140 -7.81 -20.38 5.11
N LYS A 141 -6.97 -20.31 4.07
CA LYS A 141 -6.06 -21.39 3.66
C LYS A 141 -4.99 -21.72 4.71
N ASP A 142 -4.73 -20.81 5.62
CA ASP A 142 -3.76 -20.96 6.71
C ASP A 142 -4.47 -21.08 8.08
N GLY A 143 -5.78 -21.37 8.09
CA GLY A 143 -6.60 -21.54 9.29
C GLY A 143 -7.05 -20.24 9.94
N GLY A 144 -7.11 -19.14 9.17
CA GLY A 144 -7.64 -17.85 9.61
C GLY A 144 -9.07 -17.58 9.11
N ASN A 145 -9.51 -16.32 9.28
CA ASN A 145 -10.87 -15.89 8.98
C ASN A 145 -10.96 -14.97 7.73
N ILE A 146 -9.83 -14.59 7.12
CA ILE A 146 -9.83 -13.79 5.90
C ILE A 146 -9.99 -14.73 4.71
N VAL A 147 -11.12 -14.63 4.02
CA VAL A 147 -11.44 -15.46 2.85
C VAL A 147 -10.55 -15.07 1.68
N SER A 148 -9.78 -16.03 1.18
CA SER A 148 -8.87 -15.82 0.06
C SER A 148 -9.62 -15.59 -1.24
N LEU A 149 -9.12 -14.66 -2.06
CA LEU A 149 -9.59 -14.49 -3.44
C LEU A 149 -9.37 -15.78 -4.23
N THR A 150 -10.40 -16.23 -4.94
CA THR A 150 -10.35 -17.43 -5.77
C THR A 150 -9.25 -17.30 -6.82
N GLY A 151 -8.31 -18.23 -6.81
CA GLY A 151 -7.16 -18.22 -7.72
C GLY A 151 -6.08 -17.18 -7.39
N ALA A 152 -6.20 -16.41 -6.29
CA ALA A 152 -5.25 -15.37 -5.90
C ALA A 152 -4.91 -15.37 -4.39
N THR A 153 -4.67 -16.55 -3.84
CA THR A 153 -4.29 -16.71 -2.42
C THR A 153 -2.97 -16.00 -2.09
N ILE A 154 -2.02 -15.94 -3.04
CA ILE A 154 -0.73 -15.24 -2.85
C ILE A 154 -0.97 -13.75 -2.62
N THR A 155 -1.80 -13.11 -3.44
CA THR A 155 -2.19 -11.71 -3.30
C THR A 155 -2.90 -11.46 -1.96
N THR A 156 -3.82 -12.36 -1.56
CA THR A 156 -4.53 -12.24 -0.28
C THR A 156 -3.56 -12.36 0.90
N ARG A 157 -2.62 -13.32 0.85
CA ARG A 157 -1.56 -13.44 1.87
C ARG A 157 -0.67 -12.22 1.94
N ALA A 158 -0.30 -11.64 0.79
CA ALA A 158 0.52 -10.43 0.76
C ALA A 158 -0.17 -9.27 1.49
N ILE A 159 -1.47 -9.04 1.23
CA ILE A 159 -2.26 -8.01 1.92
C ILE A 159 -2.32 -8.30 3.42
N THR A 160 -2.74 -9.50 3.81
CA THR A 160 -2.92 -9.89 5.22
C THR A 160 -1.61 -9.82 6.01
N ASN A 161 -0.51 -10.34 5.45
CA ASN A 161 0.79 -10.33 6.10
C ASN A 161 1.41 -8.94 6.18
N SER A 162 1.22 -8.09 5.16
CA SER A 162 1.70 -6.70 5.20
C SER A 162 1.00 -5.89 6.29
N ILE A 163 -0.31 -6.04 6.44
CA ILE A 163 -1.09 -5.40 7.49
C ILE A 163 -0.62 -5.88 8.87
N LYS A 164 -0.49 -7.20 9.03
CA LYS A 164 0.01 -7.78 10.29
C LYS A 164 1.37 -7.22 10.68
N ALA A 165 2.33 -7.24 9.75
CA ALA A 165 3.69 -6.73 9.98
C ALA A 165 3.72 -5.23 10.32
N ALA A 166 2.82 -4.44 9.73
CA ALA A 166 2.69 -3.02 10.05
C ALA A 166 2.09 -2.80 11.44
N LEU A 167 1.05 -3.57 11.81
CA LEU A 167 0.46 -3.52 13.16
C LEU A 167 1.45 -3.96 14.24
N ASP A 168 2.32 -4.95 13.97
CA ASP A 168 3.39 -5.37 14.88
C ASP A 168 4.36 -4.21 15.20
N LYS A 169 4.60 -3.32 14.24
CA LYS A 169 5.47 -2.15 14.41
C LYS A 169 4.76 -0.97 15.06
N LEU A 170 3.44 -0.88 14.94
CA LEU A 170 2.61 0.14 15.61
C LEU A 170 2.28 -0.22 17.05
N ASP A 171 2.39 -1.48 17.44
CA ASP A 171 2.13 -1.99 18.80
C ASP A 171 3.25 -1.56 19.79
N LEU A 172 3.65 -0.29 19.65
CA LEU A 172 4.55 0.37 20.60
C LEU A 172 3.71 0.90 21.77
N PRO A 173 4.17 0.75 23.03
CA PRO A 173 3.47 1.30 24.16
C PRO A 173 3.26 2.81 23.97
N ALA A 174 2.05 3.28 24.25
CA ALA A 174 1.63 4.68 24.07
C ALA A 174 2.60 5.70 24.71
N GLU A 175 3.26 5.33 25.81
CA GLU A 175 4.32 6.10 26.48
C GLU A 175 5.50 6.49 25.58
N LYS A 176 5.84 5.66 24.57
CA LYS A 176 6.93 5.98 23.64
C LYS A 176 6.52 6.88 22.48
N ILE A 177 5.23 7.08 22.27
CA ILE A 177 4.72 7.95 21.19
C ILE A 177 4.76 9.41 21.67
N GLU A 178 4.42 9.69 22.92
CA GLU A 178 4.45 11.04 23.49
C GLU A 178 5.88 11.58 23.66
N GLU A 179 6.85 10.73 24.06
CA GLU A 179 8.26 11.09 24.22
C GLU A 179 8.99 11.46 22.92
N ARG A 180 8.38 11.17 21.75
CA ARG A 180 8.97 11.43 20.41
C ARG A 180 8.36 12.62 19.67
N ILE A 181 7.32 13.24 20.23
CA ILE A 181 6.63 14.41 19.66
C ILE A 181 7.13 15.72 20.30
N GLU A 182 7.87 15.64 21.43
CA GLU A 182 8.61 16.76 22.03
C GLU A 182 10.03 16.89 21.42
#